data_7ee5c98c1ef5d991ab7f69924bd8ad91
#
_entry.id   7ee5c98c1ef5d991ab7f69924bd8ad91
#
_cell.length_a   1.000
_cell.length_b   1.000
_cell.length_c   1.000
_cell.angle_alpha   90.00
_cell.angle_beta   90.00
_cell.angle_gamma   90.00
#
_symmetry.space_group_name_H-M   'P 1'
#
loop_
_entity.id
_entity.type
_entity.pdbx_description
1 polymer ?
#
loop_
_entity_poly.entity_id
_entity_poly.type
_entity_poly.pdbx_seq_one_letter_code
_entity_poly.pdbx_strand_id
1 'polypeptide(L)'
;MTFAVKCGLCEFFMMSITIALSKGRIFDDTAPLLKAAGIVPLDDPETSRKLILGTNRDDVRLIIVRASDVPTYVQYGAADMGIAGKDVLLEHGGAGLYQPLDLNIARCRMMVAVRSDFDYESAVRRGARVRVATKYLQTAREHFAEKGMHVDLIKLYGSMELAPLVGLADAIVDLVSSGNTLKANNLKAVEEIMPISSRLIINQAALKLKRQAIQPMLEAFSAAITLPTPLSPYPLGAAT
;
A
#
# COMPACT_ATOMS: atom_id res chain seq x y z
N MET A 1 -40.96 -15.59 29.67
CA MET A 1 -41.06 -14.27 29.01
C MET A 1 -39.74 -13.53 29.20
N THR A 2 -38.81 -13.71 28.28
CA THR A 2 -37.49 -13.09 28.35
C THR A 2 -37.48 -11.87 27.43
N PHE A 3 -37.57 -10.69 27.99
CA PHE A 3 -37.45 -9.42 27.28
C PHE A 3 -35.97 -9.22 26.91
N ALA A 4 -35.62 -9.53 25.68
CA ALA A 4 -34.38 -9.05 25.07
C ALA A 4 -34.55 -7.56 24.80
N VAL A 5 -33.97 -6.71 25.63
CA VAL A 5 -33.82 -5.28 25.36
C VAL A 5 -32.86 -5.16 24.19
N LYS A 6 -33.39 -4.95 23.00
CA LYS A 6 -32.60 -4.58 21.82
C LYS A 6 -32.04 -3.17 22.07
N CYS A 7 -30.78 -3.09 22.42
CA CYS A 7 -30.06 -1.83 22.54
C CYS A 7 -29.78 -1.30 21.12
N GLY A 8 -30.55 -0.32 20.68
CA GLY A 8 -30.42 0.28 19.33
C GLY A 8 -29.02 0.85 19.04
N LEU A 9 -28.26 1.23 20.08
CA LEU A 9 -26.86 1.62 19.97
C LEU A 9 -25.95 0.45 19.55
N CYS A 10 -26.27 -0.79 20.00
CA CYS A 10 -25.49 -1.99 19.64
C CYS A 10 -25.72 -2.40 18.16
N GLU A 11 -26.96 -2.27 17.66
CA GLU A 11 -27.27 -2.52 16.25
C GLU A 11 -26.62 -1.48 15.33
N PHE A 12 -26.62 -0.20 15.72
CA PHE A 12 -25.96 0.86 14.94
C PHE A 12 -24.45 0.66 14.84
N PHE A 13 -23.79 0.21 15.93
CA PHE A 13 -22.34 -0.09 15.95
C PHE A 13 -22.00 -1.33 15.12
N MET A 14 -22.89 -2.31 15.02
CA MET A 14 -22.71 -3.54 14.23
C MET A 14 -22.90 -3.32 12.72
N MET A 15 -23.55 -2.24 12.30
CA MET A 15 -23.81 -1.94 10.88
C MET A 15 -22.84 -0.92 10.27
N SER A 16 -22.10 -0.16 11.07
CA SER A 16 -21.17 0.85 10.54
C SER A 16 -19.87 0.21 10.00
N ILE A 17 -19.44 0.67 8.82
CA ILE A 17 -18.19 0.24 8.16
C ILE A 17 -17.14 1.34 8.34
N THR A 18 -15.96 0.94 8.82
CA THR A 18 -14.80 1.82 8.92
C THR A 18 -13.78 1.41 7.85
N ILE A 19 -13.36 2.36 7.01
CA ILE A 19 -12.36 2.13 5.95
C ILE A 19 -11.08 2.90 6.29
N ALA A 20 -9.96 2.20 6.38
CA ALA A 20 -8.64 2.79 6.62
C ALA A 20 -7.96 3.20 5.31
N LEU A 21 -7.51 4.44 5.22
CA LEU A 21 -6.87 5.03 4.04
C LEU A 21 -5.62 5.82 4.45
N SER A 22 -4.69 5.99 3.53
CA SER A 22 -3.57 6.93 3.69
C SER A 22 -3.76 8.14 2.79
N LYS A 23 -3.19 9.28 3.19
CA LYS A 23 -3.12 10.49 2.35
C LYS A 23 -2.24 10.29 1.13
N GLY A 24 -2.29 11.26 0.20
CA GLY A 24 -1.47 11.34 -0.99
C GLY A 24 -1.95 10.41 -2.11
N ARG A 25 -1.04 10.02 -2.99
CA ARG A 25 -1.34 9.33 -4.24
C ARG A 25 -2.32 8.14 -4.11
N ILE A 26 -2.21 7.34 -3.05
CA ILE A 26 -3.14 6.21 -2.85
C ILE A 26 -4.56 6.74 -2.64
N PHE A 27 -4.73 7.83 -1.88
CA PHE A 27 -6.05 8.44 -1.69
C PHE A 27 -6.59 9.02 -3.00
N ASP A 28 -5.76 9.79 -3.73
CA ASP A 28 -6.16 10.41 -4.99
C ASP A 28 -6.66 9.39 -6.01
N ASP A 29 -5.92 8.29 -6.17
CA ASP A 29 -6.28 7.19 -7.06
C ASP A 29 -7.49 6.37 -6.52
N THR A 30 -7.73 6.37 -5.20
CA THR A 30 -8.85 5.66 -4.56
C THR A 30 -10.16 6.45 -4.62
N ALA A 31 -10.11 7.78 -4.60
CA ALA A 31 -11.29 8.63 -4.53
C ALA A 31 -12.32 8.35 -5.65
N PRO A 32 -11.95 8.11 -6.91
CA PRO A 32 -12.90 7.70 -7.95
C PRO A 32 -13.58 6.35 -7.63
N LEU A 33 -12.86 5.39 -7.06
CA LEU A 33 -13.39 4.08 -6.68
C LEU A 33 -14.38 4.17 -5.51
N LEU A 34 -14.04 4.99 -4.49
CA LEU A 34 -14.98 5.30 -3.40
C LEU A 34 -16.26 5.94 -3.92
N LYS A 35 -16.13 6.91 -4.82
CA LYS A 35 -17.27 7.58 -5.46
C LYS A 35 -18.14 6.59 -6.23
N ALA A 36 -17.54 5.67 -6.97
CA ALA A 36 -18.26 4.61 -7.69
C ALA A 36 -19.00 3.67 -6.72
N ALA A 37 -18.46 3.44 -5.51
CA ALA A 37 -19.13 2.71 -4.44
C ALA A 37 -20.16 3.57 -3.65
N GLY A 38 -20.46 4.79 -4.11
CA GLY A 38 -21.40 5.70 -3.46
C GLY A 38 -20.87 6.30 -2.16
N ILE A 39 -19.56 6.33 -1.96
CA ILE A 39 -18.90 6.84 -0.75
C ILE A 39 -18.17 8.15 -1.10
N VAL A 40 -18.59 9.25 -0.49
CA VAL A 40 -17.97 10.57 -0.68
C VAL A 40 -17.65 11.15 0.69
N PRO A 41 -16.38 11.46 0.99
CA PRO A 41 -16.02 12.10 2.25
C PRO A 41 -16.63 13.50 2.34
N LEU A 42 -17.06 13.90 3.54
CA LEU A 42 -17.62 15.23 3.80
C LEU A 42 -16.55 16.30 3.96
N ASP A 43 -15.38 15.91 4.44
CA ASP A 43 -14.20 16.78 4.53
C ASP A 43 -13.15 16.30 3.53
N ASP A 44 -12.37 17.22 2.96
CA ASP A 44 -11.23 16.86 2.12
C ASP A 44 -10.10 16.26 2.98
N PRO A 45 -9.70 15.01 2.75
CA PRO A 45 -8.67 14.34 3.53
C PRO A 45 -7.30 15.00 3.46
N GLU A 46 -6.96 15.66 2.35
CA GLU A 46 -5.64 16.29 2.17
C GLU A 46 -5.49 17.55 3.03
N THR A 47 -6.53 18.37 3.09
CA THR A 47 -6.51 19.66 3.82
C THR A 47 -7.00 19.54 5.25
N SER A 48 -7.85 18.56 5.56
CA SER A 48 -8.40 18.35 6.89
C SER A 48 -7.35 17.84 7.88
N ARG A 49 -7.41 18.35 9.12
CA ARG A 49 -6.66 17.81 10.26
C ARG A 49 -7.38 16.68 11.00
N LYS A 50 -8.64 16.41 10.64
CA LYS A 50 -9.40 15.30 11.21
C LYS A 50 -8.81 13.99 10.74
N LEU A 51 -8.68 13.02 11.64
CA LEU A 51 -8.22 11.66 11.34
C LEU A 51 -9.39 10.69 11.14
N ILE A 52 -10.59 11.08 11.53
CA ILE A 52 -11.83 10.35 11.28
C ILE A 52 -12.74 11.30 10.49
N LEU A 53 -13.10 10.86 9.28
CA LEU A 53 -13.94 11.63 8.37
C LEU A 53 -15.28 10.93 8.21
N GLY A 54 -16.36 11.70 8.34
CA GLY A 54 -17.69 11.28 7.92
C GLY A 54 -17.80 11.22 6.40
N THR A 55 -18.77 10.47 5.93
CA THR A 55 -19.09 10.42 4.51
C THR A 55 -20.56 10.81 4.29
N ASN A 56 -20.97 10.88 3.03
CA ASN A 56 -22.39 11.05 2.66
C ASN A 56 -23.29 9.89 3.11
N ARG A 57 -22.70 8.83 3.69
CA ARG A 57 -23.38 7.67 4.24
C ARG A 57 -23.16 7.61 5.74
N ASP A 58 -24.23 7.59 6.53
CA ASP A 58 -24.16 7.53 8.00
C ASP A 58 -23.56 6.19 8.51
N ASP A 59 -23.65 5.13 7.68
CA ASP A 59 -23.12 3.80 7.99
C ASP A 59 -21.66 3.61 7.58
N VAL A 60 -21.00 4.65 6.98
CA VAL A 60 -19.60 4.56 6.51
C VAL A 60 -18.77 5.72 7.00
N ARG A 61 -17.62 5.44 7.59
CA ARG A 61 -16.63 6.44 7.97
C ARG A 61 -15.25 6.05 7.45
N LEU A 62 -14.41 7.04 7.21
CA LEU A 62 -13.02 6.87 6.81
C LEU A 62 -12.11 7.19 7.99
N ILE A 63 -11.03 6.43 8.15
CA ILE A 63 -9.92 6.79 9.04
C ILE A 63 -8.66 7.03 8.22
N ILE A 64 -7.97 8.11 8.54
CA ILE A 64 -6.76 8.53 7.82
C ILE A 64 -5.56 8.19 8.68
N VAL A 65 -4.76 7.25 8.20
CA VAL A 65 -3.57 6.73 8.88
C VAL A 65 -2.36 6.70 7.94
N ARG A 66 -1.17 6.41 8.45
CA ARG A 66 0.00 6.18 7.58
C ARG A 66 -0.20 4.92 6.75
N ALA A 67 0.30 4.92 5.52
CA ALA A 67 0.17 3.76 4.62
C ALA A 67 0.70 2.46 5.26
N SER A 68 1.82 2.54 6.01
CA SER A 68 2.40 1.41 6.75
C SER A 68 1.49 0.83 7.82
N ASP A 69 0.56 1.63 8.35
CA ASP A 69 -0.24 1.25 9.50
C ASP A 69 -1.63 0.73 9.10
N VAL A 70 -2.07 0.99 7.85
CA VAL A 70 -3.37 0.52 7.33
C VAL A 70 -3.60 -0.97 7.58
N PRO A 71 -2.66 -1.89 7.26
CA PRO A 71 -2.87 -3.31 7.51
C PRO A 71 -3.09 -3.64 8.98
N THR A 72 -2.36 -2.99 9.87
CA THR A 72 -2.49 -3.17 11.33
C THR A 72 -3.86 -2.75 11.83
N TYR A 73 -4.36 -1.56 11.40
CA TYR A 73 -5.69 -1.10 11.80
C TYR A 73 -6.80 -2.05 11.33
N VAL A 74 -6.65 -2.63 10.14
CA VAL A 74 -7.60 -3.62 9.61
C VAL A 74 -7.44 -4.95 10.33
N GLN A 75 -6.22 -5.43 10.56
CA GLN A 75 -5.95 -6.70 11.23
C GLN A 75 -6.59 -6.76 12.62
N TYR A 76 -6.43 -5.71 13.40
CA TYR A 76 -6.96 -5.64 14.77
C TYR A 76 -8.42 -5.17 14.86
N GLY A 77 -9.11 -4.96 13.72
CA GLY A 77 -10.52 -4.62 13.68
C GLY A 77 -10.85 -3.17 14.08
N ALA A 78 -9.84 -2.29 14.16
CA ALA A 78 -10.07 -0.84 14.29
C ALA A 78 -10.64 -0.25 12.99
N ALA A 79 -10.39 -0.90 11.86
CA ALA A 79 -11.07 -0.71 10.59
C ALA A 79 -11.58 -2.06 10.06
N ASP A 80 -12.72 -2.03 9.40
CA ASP A 80 -13.30 -3.23 8.77
C ASP A 80 -12.63 -3.53 7.43
N MET A 81 -12.27 -2.48 6.70
CA MET A 81 -11.64 -2.52 5.38
C MET A 81 -10.49 -1.50 5.33
N GLY A 82 -9.62 -1.65 4.35
CA GLY A 82 -8.57 -0.67 4.09
C GLY A 82 -7.98 -0.80 2.69
N ILE A 83 -7.23 0.21 2.28
CA ILE A 83 -6.51 0.19 1.01
C ILE A 83 -5.02 0.42 1.29
N ALA A 84 -4.21 -0.56 0.88
CA ALA A 84 -2.77 -0.57 1.12
C ALA A 84 -2.01 -1.04 -0.11
N GLY A 85 -0.80 -0.55 -0.30
CA GLY A 85 0.12 -1.04 -1.33
C GLY A 85 0.53 -2.48 -1.07
N LYS A 86 0.71 -3.27 -2.14
CA LYS A 86 1.21 -4.65 -2.06
C LYS A 86 2.54 -4.74 -1.30
N ASP A 87 3.40 -3.73 -1.45
CA ASP A 87 4.67 -3.60 -0.74
C ASP A 87 4.52 -3.60 0.79
N VAL A 88 3.56 -2.81 1.28
CA VAL A 88 3.24 -2.74 2.71
C VAL A 88 2.66 -4.05 3.23
N LEU A 89 1.80 -4.70 2.43
CA LEU A 89 1.17 -5.97 2.80
C LEU A 89 2.19 -7.11 2.90
N LEU A 90 3.18 -7.15 2.02
CA LEU A 90 4.27 -8.12 2.05
C LEU A 90 5.12 -7.95 3.31
N GLU A 91 5.52 -6.72 3.65
CA GLU A 91 6.29 -6.45 4.87
C GLU A 91 5.47 -6.72 6.15
N HIS A 92 4.14 -6.55 6.11
CA HIS A 92 3.26 -6.83 7.24
C HIS A 92 3.01 -8.34 7.45
N GLY A 93 3.17 -9.17 6.40
CA GLY A 93 2.92 -10.61 6.42
C GLY A 93 1.45 -11.01 6.24
N GLY A 94 0.50 -10.05 6.22
CA GLY A 94 -0.91 -10.26 5.82
C GLY A 94 -1.75 -11.15 6.73
N ALA A 95 -1.27 -11.58 7.91
CA ALA A 95 -2.01 -12.45 8.81
C ALA A 95 -3.35 -11.82 9.23
N GLY A 96 -4.44 -12.58 9.17
CA GLY A 96 -5.78 -12.09 9.54
C GLY A 96 -6.45 -11.15 8.53
N LEU A 97 -5.80 -10.89 7.39
CA LEU A 97 -6.31 -10.04 6.33
C LEU A 97 -6.80 -10.87 5.15
N TYR A 98 -7.94 -10.49 4.59
CA TYR A 98 -8.42 -10.99 3.30
C TYR A 98 -8.18 -9.93 2.23
N GLN A 99 -7.61 -10.32 1.09
CA GLN A 99 -7.24 -9.43 -0.01
C GLN A 99 -8.06 -9.79 -1.25
N PRO A 100 -9.33 -9.36 -1.34
CA PRO A 100 -10.23 -9.79 -2.43
C PRO A 100 -9.89 -9.17 -3.78
N LEU A 101 -9.38 -7.94 -3.82
CA LEU A 101 -9.24 -7.18 -5.04
C LEU A 101 -7.87 -6.52 -5.16
N ASP A 102 -7.27 -6.66 -6.34
CA ASP A 102 -6.24 -5.75 -6.83
C ASP A 102 -6.94 -4.54 -7.44
N LEU A 103 -6.79 -3.38 -6.83
CA LEU A 103 -7.43 -2.15 -7.31
C LEU A 103 -6.75 -1.58 -8.55
N ASN A 104 -5.56 -2.10 -8.90
CA ASN A 104 -4.77 -1.68 -10.06
C ASN A 104 -4.45 -0.16 -10.09
N ILE A 105 -4.43 0.48 -8.94
CA ILE A 105 -4.10 1.90 -8.73
C ILE A 105 -2.75 2.08 -8.03
N ALA A 106 -2.24 3.30 -8.01
CA ALA A 106 -0.95 3.68 -7.45
C ALA A 106 0.20 2.77 -7.93
N ARG A 107 0.16 2.38 -9.19
CA ARG A 107 1.10 1.42 -9.81
C ARG A 107 2.52 1.95 -9.78
N CYS A 108 3.44 1.08 -9.39
CA CYS A 108 4.88 1.30 -9.43
C CYS A 108 5.60 -0.06 -9.49
N ARG A 109 6.92 -0.06 -9.38
CA ARG A 109 7.73 -1.28 -9.38
C ARG A 109 8.67 -1.22 -8.18
N MET A 110 8.87 -2.34 -7.52
CA MET A 110 9.94 -2.48 -6.54
C MET A 110 11.22 -2.86 -7.29
N MET A 111 12.25 -2.05 -7.13
CA MET A 111 13.49 -2.15 -7.90
C MET A 111 14.70 -2.21 -6.98
N VAL A 112 15.75 -2.90 -7.43
CA VAL A 112 17.10 -2.69 -6.94
C VAL A 112 17.70 -1.53 -7.73
N ALA A 113 18.25 -0.53 -7.04
CA ALA A 113 18.95 0.58 -7.68
C ALA A 113 20.31 0.81 -7.01
N VAL A 114 21.26 1.28 -7.81
CA VAL A 114 22.64 1.53 -7.40
C VAL A 114 23.14 2.86 -7.96
N ARG A 115 24.28 3.34 -7.50
CA ARG A 115 24.95 4.49 -8.13
C ARG A 115 25.27 4.17 -9.59
N SER A 116 25.22 5.15 -10.46
CA SER A 116 25.45 4.99 -11.90
C SER A 116 26.83 4.42 -12.23
N ASP A 117 27.83 4.69 -11.37
CA ASP A 117 29.21 4.22 -11.49
C ASP A 117 29.47 2.85 -10.82
N PHE A 118 28.47 2.26 -10.14
CA PHE A 118 28.64 0.97 -9.47
C PHE A 118 28.37 -0.19 -10.44
N ASP A 119 29.32 -1.12 -10.54
CA ASP A 119 29.20 -2.34 -11.35
C ASP A 119 28.53 -3.46 -10.53
N TYR A 120 27.18 -3.41 -10.51
CA TYR A 120 26.33 -4.35 -9.78
C TYR A 120 26.52 -5.79 -10.28
N GLU A 121 26.55 -6.01 -11.59
CA GLU A 121 26.65 -7.36 -12.16
C GLU A 121 27.97 -8.04 -11.79
N SER A 122 29.07 -7.32 -11.83
CA SER A 122 30.37 -7.84 -11.39
C SER A 122 30.42 -8.12 -9.90
N ALA A 123 29.77 -7.30 -9.08
CA ALA A 123 29.68 -7.52 -7.64
C ALA A 123 28.91 -8.82 -7.33
N VAL A 124 27.77 -9.03 -8.01
CA VAL A 124 26.95 -10.26 -7.90
C VAL A 124 27.75 -11.47 -8.35
N ARG A 125 28.35 -11.45 -9.54
CA ARG A 125 29.13 -12.58 -10.07
C ARG A 125 30.30 -12.99 -9.19
N ARG A 126 30.93 -12.04 -8.52
CA ARG A 126 32.06 -12.31 -7.60
C ARG A 126 31.63 -12.77 -6.22
N GLY A 127 30.33 -12.85 -5.95
CA GLY A 127 29.81 -13.17 -4.64
C GLY A 127 30.14 -12.11 -3.58
N ALA A 128 30.31 -10.84 -4.02
CA ALA A 128 30.60 -9.75 -3.10
C ALA A 128 29.46 -9.54 -2.11
N ARG A 129 29.79 -9.25 -0.87
CA ARG A 129 28.81 -8.88 0.13
C ARG A 129 28.34 -7.45 -0.13
N VAL A 130 27.08 -7.29 -0.51
CA VAL A 130 26.48 -6.00 -0.90
C VAL A 130 25.65 -5.46 0.27
N ARG A 131 25.89 -4.20 0.64
CA ARG A 131 25.07 -3.48 1.62
C ARG A 131 23.85 -2.88 0.91
N VAL A 132 22.65 -3.21 1.37
CA VAL A 132 21.39 -2.78 0.76
C VAL A 132 20.55 -2.01 1.75
N ALA A 133 20.30 -0.73 1.47
CA ALA A 133 19.42 0.10 2.30
C ALA A 133 17.98 0.00 1.77
N THR A 134 17.04 -0.23 2.68
CA THR A 134 15.63 -0.38 2.33
C THR A 134 14.72 -0.23 3.55
N LYS A 135 13.45 0.11 3.31
CA LYS A 135 12.39 -0.06 4.30
C LYS A 135 11.71 -1.43 4.21
N TYR A 136 11.94 -2.20 3.14
CA TYR A 136 11.32 -3.47 2.79
C TYR A 136 12.26 -4.64 3.10
N LEU A 137 12.55 -4.85 4.40
CA LEU A 137 13.57 -5.81 4.83
C LEU A 137 13.22 -7.26 4.50
N GLN A 138 11.93 -7.63 4.68
CA GLN A 138 11.48 -8.99 4.43
C GLN A 138 11.54 -9.29 2.93
N THR A 139 10.94 -8.45 2.11
CA THR A 139 10.92 -8.61 0.66
C THR A 139 12.34 -8.62 0.07
N ALA A 140 13.22 -7.72 0.53
CA ALA A 140 14.60 -7.69 0.08
C ALA A 140 15.36 -8.96 0.50
N ARG A 141 15.16 -9.44 1.72
CA ARG A 141 15.81 -10.67 2.22
C ARG A 141 15.41 -11.89 1.37
N GLU A 142 14.11 -12.04 1.11
CA GLU A 142 13.58 -13.13 0.30
C GLU A 142 14.15 -13.07 -1.12
N HIS A 143 14.10 -11.92 -1.77
CA HIS A 143 14.60 -11.73 -3.12
C HIS A 143 16.08 -12.08 -3.28
N PHE A 144 16.94 -11.56 -2.39
CA PHE A 144 18.38 -11.85 -2.47
C PHE A 144 18.72 -13.28 -2.05
N ALA A 145 17.96 -13.88 -1.12
CA ALA A 145 18.13 -15.27 -0.73
C ALA A 145 17.78 -16.23 -1.87
N GLU A 146 16.70 -15.98 -2.61
CA GLU A 146 16.32 -16.78 -3.80
C GLU A 146 17.42 -16.76 -4.88
N LYS A 147 18.19 -15.69 -4.94
CA LYS A 147 19.33 -15.56 -5.86
C LYS A 147 20.65 -16.09 -5.31
N GLY A 148 20.66 -16.60 -4.08
CA GLY A 148 21.89 -17.04 -3.42
C GLY A 148 22.88 -15.91 -3.11
N MET A 149 22.41 -14.65 -3.04
CA MET A 149 23.25 -13.49 -2.78
C MET A 149 23.36 -13.20 -1.28
N HIS A 150 24.58 -12.93 -0.83
CA HIS A 150 24.83 -12.47 0.53
C HIS A 150 24.74 -10.95 0.61
N VAL A 151 23.74 -10.43 1.32
CA VAL A 151 23.52 -9.00 1.50
C VAL A 151 23.45 -8.60 2.98
N ASP A 152 23.92 -7.41 3.28
CA ASP A 152 23.71 -6.74 4.56
C ASP A 152 22.56 -5.75 4.42
N LEU A 153 21.41 -6.06 5.02
CA LEU A 153 20.25 -5.21 4.96
C LEU A 153 20.29 -4.12 6.03
N ILE A 154 20.19 -2.87 5.60
CA ILE A 154 20.18 -1.67 6.45
C ILE A 154 18.77 -1.07 6.40
N LYS A 155 18.05 -1.08 7.54
CA LYS A 155 16.71 -0.52 7.61
C LYS A 155 16.74 1.00 7.63
N LEU A 156 16.06 1.60 6.66
CA LEU A 156 15.75 3.03 6.64
C LEU A 156 14.23 3.22 6.56
N TYR A 157 13.75 4.42 6.87
CA TYR A 157 12.32 4.76 6.84
C TYR A 157 11.96 5.71 5.70
N GLY A 158 12.94 6.32 5.04
CA GLY A 158 12.78 7.23 3.92
C GLY A 158 14.14 7.70 3.38
N SER A 159 14.11 8.46 2.27
CA SER A 159 15.29 9.00 1.58
C SER A 159 16.34 7.94 1.28
N MET A 160 15.88 6.82 0.71
CA MET A 160 16.76 5.67 0.42
C MET A 160 17.90 6.06 -0.53
N GLU A 161 17.63 6.98 -1.47
CA GLU A 161 18.56 7.44 -2.50
C GLU A 161 19.81 8.08 -1.89
N LEU A 162 19.71 8.63 -0.68
CA LEU A 162 20.84 9.23 0.00
C LEU A 162 21.88 8.18 0.44
N ALA A 163 21.44 6.97 0.79
CA ALA A 163 22.33 5.95 1.37
C ALA A 163 23.52 5.59 0.46
N PRO A 164 23.40 5.36 -0.84
CA PRO A 164 24.53 5.11 -1.73
C PRO A 164 25.42 6.34 -1.92
N LEU A 165 24.85 7.53 -1.88
CA LEU A 165 25.59 8.78 -2.12
C LEU A 165 26.57 9.11 -0.97
N VAL A 166 26.20 8.77 0.27
CA VAL A 166 27.02 8.98 1.46
C VAL A 166 27.84 7.75 1.84
N GLY A 167 27.83 6.68 1.04
CA GLY A 167 28.61 5.47 1.29
C GLY A 167 28.04 4.56 2.40
N LEU A 168 26.79 4.80 2.84
CA LEU A 168 26.12 3.94 3.82
C LEU A 168 25.77 2.57 3.23
N ALA A 169 25.34 2.52 1.98
CA ALA A 169 24.97 1.30 1.26
C ALA A 169 25.56 1.31 -0.15
N ASP A 170 25.63 0.13 -0.78
CA ASP A 170 26.07 -0.05 -2.15
C ASP A 170 24.88 -0.08 -3.12
N ALA A 171 23.73 -0.52 -2.62
CA ALA A 171 22.46 -0.60 -3.35
C ALA A 171 21.28 -0.18 -2.46
N ILE A 172 20.16 0.11 -3.08
CA ILE A 172 18.86 0.31 -2.41
C ILE A 172 17.81 -0.61 -3.00
N VAL A 173 16.80 -0.96 -2.18
CA VAL A 173 15.54 -1.53 -2.65
C VAL A 173 14.43 -0.55 -2.31
N ASP A 174 13.78 0.01 -3.33
CA ASP A 174 12.71 0.99 -3.15
C ASP A 174 11.70 0.95 -4.30
N LEU A 175 10.60 1.68 -4.13
CA LEU A 175 9.55 1.82 -5.14
C LEU A 175 9.95 2.85 -6.19
N VAL A 176 9.84 2.45 -7.43
CA VAL A 176 10.13 3.30 -8.59
C VAL A 176 8.88 3.41 -9.46
N SER A 177 8.39 4.63 -9.63
CA SER A 177 7.31 4.96 -10.57
C SER A 177 7.88 5.44 -11.89
N SER A 178 8.29 6.70 -12.00
CA SER A 178 8.89 7.29 -13.21
C SER A 178 10.42 7.17 -13.28
N GLY A 179 11.09 6.88 -12.15
CA GLY A 179 12.54 6.85 -12.05
C GLY A 179 13.22 8.24 -11.98
N ASN A 180 12.44 9.33 -11.98
CA ASN A 180 13.01 10.69 -11.94
C ASN A 180 13.84 10.96 -10.69
N THR A 181 13.40 10.46 -9.52
CA THR A 181 14.15 10.60 -8.26
C THR A 181 15.51 9.89 -8.35
N LEU A 182 15.57 8.69 -8.92
CA LEU A 182 16.83 7.98 -9.12
C LEU A 182 17.76 8.76 -10.03
N LYS A 183 17.28 9.23 -11.18
CA LYS A 183 18.05 10.04 -12.14
C LYS A 183 18.58 11.32 -11.51
N ALA A 184 17.75 12.03 -10.76
CA ALA A 184 18.15 13.28 -10.07
C ALA A 184 19.25 13.07 -9.04
N ASN A 185 19.36 11.86 -8.49
CA ASN A 185 20.37 11.47 -7.48
C ASN A 185 21.50 10.60 -8.05
N ASN A 186 21.69 10.60 -9.37
CA ASN A 186 22.74 9.81 -10.03
C ASN A 186 22.68 8.31 -9.71
N LEU A 187 21.47 7.78 -9.58
CA LEU A 187 21.20 6.35 -9.39
C LEU A 187 20.59 5.76 -10.66
N LYS A 188 20.80 4.47 -10.87
CA LYS A 188 20.16 3.67 -11.93
C LYS A 188 19.47 2.45 -11.31
N ALA A 189 18.26 2.14 -11.79
CA ALA A 189 17.61 0.88 -11.52
C ALA A 189 18.33 -0.23 -12.30
N VAL A 190 18.69 -1.30 -11.63
CA VAL A 190 19.45 -2.43 -12.23
C VAL A 190 18.64 -3.72 -12.29
N GLU A 191 17.60 -3.82 -11.44
CA GLU A 191 16.81 -5.04 -11.36
C GLU A 191 15.39 -4.73 -10.85
N GLU A 192 14.39 -5.36 -11.49
CA GLU A 192 13.02 -5.33 -11.01
C GLU A 192 12.75 -6.54 -10.12
N ILE A 193 12.28 -6.29 -8.90
CA ILE A 193 11.87 -7.33 -7.96
C ILE A 193 10.44 -7.77 -8.27
N MET A 194 9.50 -6.81 -8.35
CA MET A 194 8.10 -7.08 -8.65
C MET A 194 7.30 -5.83 -8.99
N PRO A 195 6.18 -5.97 -9.72
CA PRO A 195 5.20 -4.90 -9.87
C PRO A 195 4.39 -4.73 -8.58
N ILE A 196 4.06 -3.47 -8.26
CA ILE A 196 3.29 -3.07 -7.09
C ILE A 196 2.03 -2.32 -7.54
N SER A 197 0.91 -2.65 -6.90
CA SER A 197 -0.37 -1.94 -6.98
C SER A 197 -1.04 -1.95 -5.61
N SER A 198 -2.04 -1.07 -5.41
CA SER A 198 -2.81 -1.08 -4.16
C SER A 198 -3.87 -2.16 -4.15
N ARG A 199 -4.10 -2.73 -2.97
CA ARG A 199 -5.03 -3.82 -2.70
C ARG A 199 -6.13 -3.34 -1.76
N LEU A 200 -7.35 -3.81 -2.00
CA LEU A 200 -8.40 -3.76 -0.98
C LEU A 200 -8.16 -4.88 0.01
N ILE A 201 -8.14 -4.55 1.29
CA ILE A 201 -8.00 -5.52 2.38
C ILE A 201 -9.19 -5.46 3.30
N ILE A 202 -9.55 -6.58 3.89
CA ILE A 202 -10.70 -6.72 4.77
C ILE A 202 -10.30 -7.54 6.00
N ASN A 203 -10.77 -7.11 7.16
CA ASN A 203 -10.67 -7.90 8.38
C ASN A 203 -11.53 -9.17 8.24
N GLN A 204 -10.97 -10.35 8.55
CA GLN A 204 -11.67 -11.62 8.38
C GLN A 204 -12.92 -11.75 9.26
N ALA A 205 -12.89 -11.19 10.49
CA ALA A 205 -14.05 -11.19 11.36
C ALA A 205 -15.12 -10.21 10.86
N ALA A 206 -14.75 -9.02 10.41
CA ALA A 206 -15.66 -8.05 9.82
C ALA A 206 -16.36 -8.63 8.57
N LEU A 207 -15.62 -9.34 7.71
CA LEU A 207 -16.19 -9.99 6.52
C LEU A 207 -17.29 -10.99 6.87
N LYS A 208 -17.17 -11.70 8.01
CA LYS A 208 -18.19 -12.64 8.49
C LYS A 208 -19.37 -11.92 9.15
N LEU A 209 -19.08 -10.96 10.01
CA LEU A 209 -20.08 -10.30 10.85
C LEU A 209 -20.87 -9.21 10.10
N LYS A 210 -20.23 -8.53 9.16
CA LYS A 210 -20.78 -7.37 8.42
C LYS A 210 -20.92 -7.66 6.92
N ARG A 211 -21.04 -8.94 6.53
CA ARG A 211 -21.06 -9.36 5.13
C ARG A 211 -22.09 -8.60 4.28
N GLN A 212 -23.29 -8.38 4.83
CA GLN A 212 -24.37 -7.69 4.11
C GLN A 212 -24.02 -6.23 3.74
N ALA A 213 -23.22 -5.55 4.56
CA ALA A 213 -22.75 -4.20 4.29
C ALA A 213 -21.48 -4.19 3.41
N ILE A 214 -20.58 -5.16 3.58
CA ILE A 214 -19.30 -5.23 2.84
C ILE A 214 -19.48 -5.72 1.41
N GLN A 215 -20.35 -6.70 1.17
CA GLN A 215 -20.50 -7.35 -0.13
C GLN A 215 -20.89 -6.35 -1.26
N PRO A 216 -21.87 -5.44 -1.08
CA PRO A 216 -22.18 -4.44 -2.11
C PRO A 216 -21.03 -3.49 -2.42
N MET A 217 -20.20 -3.15 -1.40
CA MET A 217 -19.02 -2.33 -1.61
C MET A 217 -17.97 -3.07 -2.45
N LEU A 218 -17.74 -4.36 -2.17
CA LEU A 218 -16.84 -5.19 -2.97
C LEU A 218 -17.25 -5.26 -4.45
N GLU A 219 -18.54 -5.45 -4.69
CA GLU A 219 -19.11 -5.50 -6.04
C GLU A 219 -18.93 -4.16 -6.77
N ALA A 220 -19.18 -3.04 -6.07
CA ALA A 220 -18.99 -1.71 -6.62
C ALA A 220 -17.52 -1.42 -6.94
N PHE A 221 -16.58 -1.76 -6.03
CA PHE A 221 -15.14 -1.65 -6.31
C PHE A 221 -14.73 -2.53 -7.49
N SER A 222 -15.18 -3.78 -7.53
CA SER A 222 -14.87 -4.71 -8.62
C SER A 222 -15.38 -4.19 -9.97
N ALA A 223 -16.59 -3.66 -10.02
CA ALA A 223 -17.16 -3.06 -11.22
C ALA A 223 -16.37 -1.81 -11.66
N ALA A 224 -15.96 -0.97 -10.70
CA ALA A 224 -15.22 0.25 -10.99
C ALA A 224 -13.81 -0.01 -11.55
N ILE A 225 -13.14 -1.08 -11.12
CA ILE A 225 -11.83 -1.48 -11.62
C ILE A 225 -11.89 -1.93 -13.10
N THR A 226 -12.99 -2.56 -13.51
CA THR A 226 -13.16 -3.06 -14.88
C THR A 226 -13.51 -1.98 -15.90
N LEU A 227 -13.96 -0.81 -15.43
CA LEU A 227 -14.18 0.34 -16.32
C LEU A 227 -12.81 0.92 -16.72
N PRO A 228 -12.64 1.37 -17.98
CA PRO A 228 -11.41 2.06 -18.36
C PRO A 228 -11.25 3.30 -17.49
N THR A 229 -10.32 3.23 -16.54
CA THR A 229 -9.97 4.38 -15.70
C THR A 229 -9.43 5.49 -16.61
N PRO A 230 -9.90 6.73 -16.51
CA PRO A 230 -9.24 7.86 -17.18
C PRO A 230 -7.78 7.85 -16.71
N LEU A 231 -6.86 7.90 -17.68
CA LEU A 231 -5.42 7.81 -17.49
C LEU A 231 -5.00 8.69 -16.31
N SER A 232 -4.30 8.09 -15.34
CA SER A 232 -3.66 8.84 -14.24
C SER A 232 -2.88 10.03 -14.84
N PRO A 233 -2.95 11.23 -14.27
CA PRO A 233 -2.17 12.36 -14.73
C PRO A 233 -0.66 12.14 -14.65
N TYR A 234 -0.21 11.03 -14.09
CA TYR A 234 1.19 10.60 -14.05
C TYR A 234 1.46 9.55 -15.14
N PRO A 235 2.01 9.92 -16.32
CA PRO A 235 2.34 8.94 -17.35
C PRO A 235 3.39 7.98 -16.82
N LEU A 236 3.15 6.69 -17.02
CA LEU A 236 4.18 5.66 -16.86
C LEU A 236 5.30 6.04 -17.84
N GLY A 237 6.46 6.40 -17.31
CA GLY A 237 7.62 6.76 -18.14
C GLY A 237 7.85 5.63 -19.14
N ALA A 238 7.82 5.98 -20.44
CA ALA A 238 8.21 5.07 -21.50
C ALA A 238 9.65 4.61 -21.23
N ALA A 239 9.85 3.29 -21.20
CA ALA A 239 11.17 2.71 -21.18
C ALA A 239 11.85 3.08 -22.51
N THR A 240 12.87 3.89 -22.47
CA THR A 240 13.92 4.03 -23.49
C THR A 240 15.25 3.96 -22.80
#